data_ccaf9fea0d46765e04bd2eb40a5dcf30
#
_entry.id   ccaf9fea0d46765e04bd2eb40a5dcf30
#
_cell.length_a   1.000
_cell.length_b   1.000
_cell.length_c   1.000
_cell.angle_alpha   90.00
_cell.angle_beta   90.00
_cell.angle_gamma   90.00
#
_symmetry.space_group_name_H-M   'P 1'
#
loop_
_entity.id
_entity.type
_entity.pdbx_description
1 polymer ?
#
loop_
_entity_poly.entity_id
_entity_poly.type
_entity_poly.pdbx_seq_one_letter_code
_entity_poly.pdbx_strand_id
1 'polypeptide(L)'
;MAIYVSGSLAFDRIMTFHGNFQDHVLMDKLHMLNISFMVDSMNERRGGCAGNIAYTLALLGEHPVVVAAAGKDFGGYLAHMKEVGVATEGIRIVNDQFTALCYITTDLKGNQITGFFPGALAEPCSYSFPFICSGDLAIVSPGNMDDMARLPDLYREKGVRFIFDPGQQLPVFTDQALIRGVQGSLAYVCNDYELGMTCKKLGISDTDMFRYTEWLITTEGEKGSRVRGRDGTDVQIPAAPCSRVADP
;
A
#
# COMPACT_ATOMS: atom_id res chain seq x y z
N MET A 1 -8.82 5.98 -21.60
CA MET A 1 -8.69 4.95 -20.56
C MET A 1 -8.15 5.65 -19.31
N ALA A 2 -8.89 5.65 -18.22
CA ALA A 2 -8.42 6.15 -16.93
C ALA A 2 -7.80 5.01 -16.12
N ILE A 3 -6.85 5.35 -15.22
CA ILE A 3 -6.28 4.42 -14.25
C ILE A 3 -6.62 4.93 -12.85
N TYR A 4 -7.51 4.26 -12.16
CA TYR A 4 -7.88 4.61 -10.79
C TYR A 4 -6.96 3.89 -9.80
N VAL A 5 -6.36 4.64 -8.88
CA VAL A 5 -5.46 4.09 -7.86
C VAL A 5 -6.03 4.40 -6.48
N SER A 6 -6.56 3.38 -5.81
CA SER A 6 -7.04 3.51 -4.43
C SER A 6 -6.05 2.90 -3.44
N GLY A 7 -5.96 3.52 -2.26
CA GLY A 7 -5.05 3.09 -1.20
C GLY A 7 -4.70 4.24 -0.27
N SER A 8 -3.65 4.05 0.55
CA SER A 8 -3.21 5.04 1.51
C SER A 8 -2.47 6.21 0.87
N LEU A 9 -2.67 7.39 1.47
CA LEU A 9 -1.80 8.56 1.35
C LEU A 9 -1.24 8.85 2.74
N ALA A 10 0.06 8.97 2.86
CA ALA A 10 0.72 9.12 4.16
C ALA A 10 1.96 10.00 4.08
N PHE A 11 2.42 10.47 5.22
CA PHE A 11 3.77 10.99 5.40
C PHE A 11 4.60 10.02 6.24
N ASP A 12 5.88 9.86 5.89
CA ASP A 12 6.84 9.10 6.67
C ASP A 12 7.83 10.09 7.30
N ARG A 13 7.84 10.18 8.64
CA ARG A 13 8.80 10.96 9.43
C ARG A 13 9.88 10.03 9.94
N ILE A 14 11.00 10.05 9.24
CA ILE A 14 12.15 9.20 9.52
C ILE A 14 13.13 9.97 10.38
N MET A 15 13.37 9.46 11.58
CA MET A 15 14.28 10.02 12.57
C MET A 15 15.47 9.10 12.77
N THR A 16 16.67 9.69 12.92
CA THR A 16 17.90 8.95 13.18
C THR A 16 18.32 9.16 14.63
N PHE A 17 18.54 8.06 15.33
CA PHE A 17 19.10 8.03 16.66
C PHE A 17 20.53 7.51 16.61
N HIS A 18 21.52 8.34 16.96
CA HIS A 18 22.94 7.99 16.95
C HIS A 18 23.36 7.19 18.21
N GLY A 19 22.61 6.19 18.55
CA GLY A 19 22.86 5.22 19.61
C GLY A 19 22.25 3.88 19.25
N ASN A 20 22.23 2.93 20.18
CA ASN A 20 21.50 1.68 20.00
C ASN A 20 20.34 1.65 20.98
N PHE A 21 19.16 1.27 20.57
CA PHE A 21 18.00 1.16 21.47
C PHE A 21 18.25 0.23 22.66
N GLN A 22 18.98 -0.87 22.44
CA GLN A 22 19.31 -1.82 23.48
C GLN A 22 20.07 -1.20 24.68
N ASP A 23 20.83 -0.12 24.46
CA ASP A 23 21.61 0.53 25.52
C ASP A 23 20.72 1.40 26.42
N HIS A 24 19.48 1.68 25.99
CA HIS A 24 18.47 2.46 26.71
C HIS A 24 17.34 1.61 27.28
N VAL A 25 17.33 0.30 27.00
CA VAL A 25 16.29 -0.64 27.47
C VAL A 25 16.84 -1.50 28.60
N LEU A 26 16.26 -1.34 29.80
CA LEU A 26 16.56 -2.23 30.93
C LEU A 26 15.70 -3.49 30.80
N MET A 27 16.32 -4.62 30.42
CA MET A 27 15.63 -5.87 30.12
C MET A 27 14.83 -6.42 31.31
N ASP A 28 15.29 -6.17 32.53
CA ASP A 28 14.63 -6.55 33.79
C ASP A 28 13.43 -5.66 34.15
N LYS A 29 13.26 -4.51 33.46
CA LYS A 29 12.23 -3.49 33.70
C LYS A 29 11.30 -3.25 32.51
N LEU A 30 11.18 -4.18 31.58
CA LEU A 30 10.31 -4.06 30.41
C LEU A 30 8.84 -3.78 30.75
N HIS A 31 8.38 -4.19 31.92
CA HIS A 31 7.01 -3.91 32.42
C HIS A 31 6.77 -2.45 32.81
N MET A 32 7.83 -1.64 32.87
CA MET A 32 7.78 -0.20 33.20
C MET A 32 8.60 0.60 32.19
N LEU A 33 8.43 0.28 30.89
CA LEU A 33 9.22 0.90 29.82
C LEU A 33 8.98 2.39 29.73
N ASN A 34 10.01 3.18 30.01
CA ASN A 34 10.03 4.63 29.84
C ASN A 34 11.38 4.99 29.22
N ILE A 35 11.39 5.15 27.89
CA ILE A 35 12.61 5.43 27.12
C ILE A 35 12.51 6.83 26.56
N SER A 36 13.57 7.62 26.76
CA SER A 36 13.75 8.92 26.15
C SER A 36 15.15 8.97 25.53
N PHE A 37 15.19 9.35 24.26
CA PHE A 37 16.45 9.54 23.54
C PHE A 37 16.31 10.76 22.62
N MET A 38 17.43 11.42 22.38
CA MET A 38 17.49 12.54 21.47
C MET A 38 17.75 12.02 20.04
N VAL A 39 16.98 12.50 19.08
CA VAL A 39 17.18 12.21 17.66
C VAL A 39 17.96 13.36 17.01
N ASP A 40 18.85 13.03 16.10
CA ASP A 40 19.77 14.00 15.48
C ASP A 40 19.26 14.57 14.17
N SER A 41 18.34 13.86 13.54
CA SER A 41 17.73 14.30 12.28
C SER A 41 16.31 13.81 12.16
N MET A 42 15.51 14.56 11.42
CA MET A 42 14.16 14.16 11.00
C MET A 42 13.98 14.55 9.53
N ASN A 43 13.60 13.56 8.72
CA ASN A 43 13.24 13.76 7.33
C ASN A 43 11.77 13.39 7.16
N GLU A 44 10.99 14.27 6.53
CA GLU A 44 9.62 13.97 6.13
C GLU A 44 9.60 13.59 4.65
N ARG A 45 8.99 12.45 4.35
CA ARG A 45 8.80 11.96 2.98
C ARG A 45 7.33 11.76 2.70
N ARG A 46 6.96 11.95 1.44
CA ARG A 46 5.65 11.60 0.93
C ARG A 46 5.61 10.10 0.70
N GLY A 47 4.57 9.45 1.20
CA GLY A 47 4.41 8.00 1.17
C GLY A 47 2.96 7.59 1.01
N GLY A 48 2.67 6.36 1.38
CA GLY A 48 1.39 5.71 1.19
C GLY A 48 1.30 4.95 -0.13
N CYS A 49 0.63 3.80 -0.13
CA CYS A 49 0.60 2.88 -1.28
C CYS A 49 0.03 3.55 -2.53
N ALA A 50 -1.13 4.22 -2.43
CA ALA A 50 -1.71 4.93 -3.59
C ALA A 50 -0.81 6.08 -4.06
N GLY A 51 -0.17 6.80 -3.14
CA GLY A 51 0.74 7.88 -3.48
C GLY A 51 1.93 7.40 -4.29
N ASN A 52 2.59 6.34 -3.83
CA ASN A 52 3.77 5.77 -4.48
C ASN A 52 3.43 5.13 -5.85
N ILE A 53 2.32 4.40 -5.93
CA ILE A 53 1.84 3.80 -7.19
C ILE A 53 1.53 4.89 -8.21
N ALA A 54 0.76 5.92 -7.81
CA ALA A 54 0.37 7.00 -8.71
C ALA A 54 1.59 7.82 -9.18
N TYR A 55 2.54 8.10 -8.29
CA TYR A 55 3.79 8.76 -8.64
C TYR A 55 4.59 7.95 -9.67
N THR A 56 4.71 6.63 -9.45
CA THR A 56 5.42 5.74 -10.39
C THR A 56 4.74 5.70 -11.75
N LEU A 57 3.40 5.60 -11.78
CA LEU A 57 2.64 5.66 -13.04
C LEU A 57 2.84 6.98 -13.77
N ALA A 58 2.86 8.10 -13.05
CA ALA A 58 3.12 9.41 -13.65
C ALA A 58 4.52 9.51 -14.25
N LEU A 59 5.55 8.95 -13.60
CA LEU A 59 6.91 8.87 -14.16
C LEU A 59 6.97 8.00 -15.43
N LEU A 60 6.06 7.04 -15.59
CA LEU A 60 5.91 6.23 -16.80
C LEU A 60 5.07 6.90 -17.89
N GLY A 61 4.61 8.14 -17.66
CA GLY A 61 3.83 8.93 -18.62
C GLY A 61 2.32 8.72 -18.55
N GLU A 62 1.82 8.00 -17.52
CA GLU A 62 0.40 7.83 -17.28
C GLU A 62 -0.18 8.97 -16.43
N HIS A 63 -1.50 9.13 -16.45
CA HIS A 63 -2.23 10.14 -15.67
C HIS A 63 -3.22 9.47 -14.71
N PRO A 64 -2.76 8.83 -13.64
CA PRO A 64 -3.64 8.13 -12.72
C PRO A 64 -4.51 9.06 -11.91
N VAL A 65 -5.73 8.61 -11.61
CA VAL A 65 -6.67 9.26 -10.68
C VAL A 65 -6.51 8.62 -9.33
N VAL A 66 -6.01 9.37 -8.34
CA VAL A 66 -5.90 8.86 -6.97
C VAL A 66 -7.25 8.94 -6.25
N VAL A 67 -7.65 7.82 -5.65
CA VAL A 67 -8.91 7.65 -4.92
C VAL A 67 -8.59 7.32 -3.47
N ALA A 68 -8.62 8.32 -2.60
CA ALA A 68 -8.18 8.20 -1.21
C ALA A 68 -8.77 9.30 -0.33
N ALA A 69 -8.55 9.20 0.99
CA ALA A 69 -8.75 10.30 1.92
C ALA A 69 -7.39 10.81 2.44
N ALA A 70 -7.29 12.13 2.62
CA ALA A 70 -6.13 12.81 3.18
C ALA A 70 -6.58 13.90 4.16
N GLY A 71 -5.71 14.33 5.05
CA GLY A 71 -6.02 15.30 6.09
C GLY A 71 -5.78 16.76 5.69
N LYS A 72 -6.03 17.66 6.65
CA LYS A 72 -5.89 19.11 6.52
C LYS A 72 -4.47 19.59 6.18
N ASP A 73 -3.47 18.76 6.43
CA ASP A 73 -2.04 19.03 6.21
C ASP A 73 -1.55 18.56 4.82
N PHE A 74 -2.44 18.04 3.98
CA PHE A 74 -2.08 17.42 2.69
C PHE A 74 -1.76 18.42 1.57
N GLY A 75 -1.93 19.71 1.76
CA GLY A 75 -1.82 20.74 0.71
C GLY A 75 -0.51 20.71 -0.10
N GLY A 76 0.62 20.55 0.56
CA GLY A 76 1.93 20.45 -0.10
C GLY A 76 2.12 19.17 -0.91
N TYR A 77 1.57 18.05 -0.44
CA TYR A 77 1.59 16.78 -1.17
C TYR A 77 0.64 16.83 -2.38
N LEU A 78 -0.55 17.40 -2.21
CA LEU A 78 -1.53 17.63 -3.28
C LEU A 78 -0.95 18.45 -4.43
N ALA A 79 -0.24 19.54 -4.11
CA ALA A 79 0.43 20.37 -5.10
C ALA A 79 1.47 19.58 -5.89
N HIS A 80 2.31 18.80 -5.20
CA HIS A 80 3.30 17.95 -5.84
C HIS A 80 2.67 16.88 -6.75
N MET A 81 1.58 16.22 -6.33
CA MET A 81 0.88 15.27 -7.18
C MET A 81 0.43 15.89 -8.49
N LYS A 82 -0.13 17.11 -8.43
CA LYS A 82 -0.55 17.87 -9.64
C LYS A 82 0.64 18.22 -10.55
N GLU A 83 1.77 18.62 -9.97
CA GLU A 83 2.99 18.94 -10.72
C GLU A 83 3.50 17.75 -11.53
N VAL A 84 3.41 16.54 -10.98
CA VAL A 84 3.87 15.33 -11.67
C VAL A 84 2.80 14.69 -12.57
N GLY A 85 1.63 15.31 -12.70
CA GLY A 85 0.59 14.85 -13.63
C GLY A 85 -0.40 13.84 -13.06
N VAL A 86 -0.45 13.68 -11.73
CA VAL A 86 -1.46 12.84 -11.06
C VAL A 86 -2.77 13.61 -10.93
N ALA A 87 -3.87 13.01 -11.33
CA ALA A 87 -5.21 13.54 -11.15
C ALA A 87 -5.67 13.35 -9.71
N THR A 88 -6.15 14.44 -9.09
CA THR A 88 -6.38 14.50 -7.64
C THR A 88 -7.84 14.70 -7.24
N GLU A 89 -8.76 14.71 -8.20
CA GLU A 89 -10.20 14.90 -7.98
C GLU A 89 -10.86 13.79 -7.16
N GLY A 90 -10.23 12.62 -7.09
CA GLY A 90 -10.67 11.51 -6.25
C GLY A 90 -10.16 11.57 -4.80
N ILE A 91 -9.37 12.59 -4.43
CA ILE A 91 -8.85 12.76 -3.09
C ILE A 91 -9.84 13.58 -2.25
N ARG A 92 -10.40 12.95 -1.22
CA ARG A 92 -11.23 13.61 -0.20
C ARG A 92 -10.32 14.25 0.86
N ILE A 93 -10.48 15.54 1.13
CA ILE A 93 -9.82 16.20 2.26
C ILE A 93 -10.73 16.17 3.48
N VAL A 94 -10.25 15.58 4.56
CA VAL A 94 -10.91 15.48 5.87
C VAL A 94 -10.36 16.60 6.76
N ASN A 95 -11.11 17.69 6.88
CA ASN A 95 -10.61 18.96 7.44
C ASN A 95 -10.32 18.94 8.96
N ASP A 96 -10.86 17.99 9.69
CA ASP A 96 -10.68 17.81 11.14
C ASP A 96 -9.63 16.75 11.50
N GLN A 97 -9.09 16.04 10.50
CA GLN A 97 -8.07 15.02 10.67
C GLN A 97 -6.71 15.48 10.09
N PHE A 98 -5.64 14.85 10.55
CA PHE A 98 -4.35 14.85 9.87
C PHE A 98 -4.28 13.71 8.84
N THR A 99 -3.45 13.85 7.83
CA THR A 99 -3.09 12.76 6.92
C THR A 99 -2.44 11.62 7.72
N ALA A 100 -2.54 10.39 7.22
CA ALA A 100 -1.85 9.26 7.85
C ALA A 100 -0.35 9.55 7.97
N LEU A 101 0.24 9.12 9.07
CA LEU A 101 1.61 9.48 9.44
C LEU A 101 2.33 8.29 10.07
N CYS A 102 3.50 7.99 9.55
CA CYS A 102 4.40 6.98 10.09
C CYS A 102 5.59 7.69 10.77
N TYR A 103 5.78 7.48 12.07
CA TYR A 103 6.96 7.91 12.79
C TYR A 103 7.92 6.74 12.90
N ILE A 104 9.05 6.83 12.23
CA ILE A 104 10.06 5.77 12.19
C ILE A 104 11.32 6.31 12.84
N THR A 105 11.77 5.68 13.93
CA THR A 105 13.07 6.01 14.52
C THR A 105 14.01 4.82 14.29
N THR A 106 15.15 5.10 13.67
CA THR A 106 16.16 4.09 13.33
C THR A 106 17.43 4.32 14.16
N ASP A 107 17.97 3.26 14.78
CA ASP A 107 19.21 3.27 15.51
C ASP A 107 20.44 2.97 14.60
N LEU A 108 21.65 3.05 15.16
CA LEU A 108 22.89 2.78 14.43
C LEU A 108 23.03 1.34 13.90
N LYS A 109 22.27 0.40 14.44
CA LYS A 109 22.24 -1.01 13.99
C LYS A 109 21.13 -1.30 13.00
N GLY A 110 20.36 -0.29 12.60
CA GLY A 110 19.20 -0.45 11.70
C GLY A 110 17.96 -0.97 12.38
N ASN A 111 17.91 -1.08 13.72
CA ASN A 111 16.66 -1.40 14.41
C ASN A 111 15.72 -0.20 14.34
N GLN A 112 14.42 -0.49 14.23
CA GLN A 112 13.39 0.54 14.08
C GLN A 112 12.33 0.44 15.19
N ILE A 113 11.93 1.60 15.68
CA ILE A 113 10.72 1.79 16.48
C ILE A 113 9.76 2.60 15.62
N THR A 114 8.60 2.02 15.29
CA THR A 114 7.63 2.62 14.39
C THR A 114 6.30 2.84 15.09
N GLY A 115 5.77 4.06 15.01
CA GLY A 115 4.41 4.41 15.38
C GLY A 115 3.62 4.85 14.15
N PHE A 116 2.51 4.20 13.87
CA PHE A 116 1.63 4.57 12.77
C PHE A 116 0.35 5.24 13.27
N PHE A 117 0.07 6.43 12.78
CA PHE A 117 -1.17 7.17 13.01
C PHE A 117 -2.02 7.15 11.75
N PRO A 118 -3.20 6.51 11.73
CA PRO A 118 -4.01 6.39 10.54
C PRO A 118 -4.65 7.71 10.08
N GLY A 119 -5.02 8.60 10.99
CA GLY A 119 -5.65 9.88 10.66
C GLY A 119 -6.78 9.73 9.64
N ALA A 120 -6.78 10.57 8.61
CA ALA A 120 -7.77 10.58 7.55
C ALA A 120 -7.87 9.26 6.75
N LEU A 121 -6.87 8.38 6.82
CA LEU A 121 -6.95 7.02 6.22
C LEU A 121 -8.08 6.19 6.83
N ALA A 122 -8.50 6.49 8.07
CA ALA A 122 -9.65 5.82 8.69
C ALA A 122 -10.99 6.16 8.00
N GLU A 123 -11.05 7.22 7.20
CA GLU A 123 -12.23 7.67 6.48
C GLU A 123 -12.23 7.13 5.03
N PRO A 124 -13.39 6.70 4.49
CA PRO A 124 -13.47 6.29 3.09
C PRO A 124 -13.32 7.48 2.13
N CYS A 125 -12.85 7.21 0.93
CA CYS A 125 -12.61 8.23 -0.10
C CYS A 125 -13.86 8.99 -0.52
N SER A 126 -15.04 8.37 -0.48
CA SER A 126 -16.35 8.94 -0.89
C SER A 126 -16.38 9.46 -2.35
N TYR A 127 -15.51 8.97 -3.23
CA TYR A 127 -15.51 9.34 -4.64
C TYR A 127 -16.65 8.67 -5.41
N SER A 128 -17.34 9.40 -6.29
CA SER A 128 -18.53 8.94 -7.01
C SER A 128 -18.23 8.32 -8.37
N PHE A 129 -16.99 8.40 -8.86
CA PHE A 129 -16.55 7.89 -10.17
C PHE A 129 -17.43 8.34 -11.33
N PRO A 130 -17.56 9.65 -11.58
CA PRO A 130 -18.57 10.18 -12.51
C PRO A 130 -18.39 9.74 -13.97
N PHE A 131 -17.18 9.32 -14.37
CA PHE A 131 -16.84 8.97 -15.75
C PHE A 131 -16.31 7.55 -15.92
N ILE A 132 -16.45 6.69 -14.91
CA ILE A 132 -15.94 5.32 -14.94
C ILE A 132 -16.61 4.48 -16.04
N CYS A 133 -15.82 3.74 -16.81
CA CYS A 133 -16.31 2.86 -17.88
C CYS A 133 -15.49 1.55 -17.96
N SER A 134 -16.02 0.57 -18.68
CA SER A 134 -15.40 -0.77 -18.80
C SER A 134 -14.04 -0.80 -19.48
N GLY A 135 -13.65 0.27 -20.18
CA GLY A 135 -12.29 0.42 -20.74
C GLY A 135 -11.23 0.87 -19.76
N ASP A 136 -11.61 1.26 -18.54
CA ASP A 136 -10.70 1.74 -17.52
C ASP A 136 -10.01 0.60 -16.78
N LEU A 137 -8.93 0.95 -16.06
CA LEU A 137 -8.21 0.07 -15.15
C LEU A 137 -8.27 0.61 -13.72
N ALA A 138 -8.20 -0.27 -12.74
CA ALA A 138 -8.12 0.12 -11.35
C ALA A 138 -7.07 -0.68 -10.57
N ILE A 139 -6.54 -0.06 -9.53
CA ILE A 139 -5.65 -0.70 -8.54
C ILE A 139 -6.27 -0.45 -7.16
N VAL A 140 -6.53 -1.51 -6.44
CA VAL A 140 -6.93 -1.49 -5.04
C VAL A 140 -5.73 -1.93 -4.23
N SER A 141 -5.05 -0.98 -3.60
CA SER A 141 -3.86 -1.19 -2.77
C SER A 141 -4.19 -0.93 -1.30
N PRO A 142 -3.28 -1.28 -0.37
CA PRO A 142 -3.52 -1.11 1.06
C PRO A 142 -3.97 0.29 1.44
N GLY A 143 -5.16 0.39 2.05
CA GLY A 143 -5.83 1.64 2.32
C GLY A 143 -6.94 1.52 3.35
N ASN A 144 -7.95 2.35 3.23
CA ASN A 144 -9.16 2.25 4.04
C ASN A 144 -9.89 0.92 3.78
N MET A 145 -10.27 0.22 4.85
CA MET A 145 -10.85 -1.13 4.75
C MET A 145 -12.22 -1.14 4.07
N ASP A 146 -13.04 -0.10 4.27
CA ASP A 146 -14.35 0.00 3.61
C ASP A 146 -14.17 0.22 2.10
N ASP A 147 -13.19 1.05 1.69
CA ASP A 147 -12.86 1.24 0.29
C ASP A 147 -12.32 -0.05 -0.33
N MET A 148 -11.40 -0.76 0.34
CA MET A 148 -10.88 -2.04 -0.13
C MET A 148 -11.97 -3.12 -0.25
N ALA A 149 -13.02 -3.05 0.55
CA ALA A 149 -14.14 -3.98 0.48
C ALA A 149 -15.14 -3.63 -0.65
N ARG A 150 -15.46 -2.33 -0.83
CA ARG A 150 -16.52 -1.90 -1.76
C ARG A 150 -16.04 -1.65 -3.19
N LEU A 151 -14.79 -1.17 -3.38
CA LEU A 151 -14.31 -0.81 -4.71
C LEU A 151 -14.19 -2.00 -5.67
N PRO A 152 -13.74 -3.19 -5.25
CA PRO A 152 -13.78 -4.38 -6.10
C PRO A 152 -15.19 -4.71 -6.63
N ASP A 153 -16.22 -4.54 -5.80
CA ASP A 153 -17.62 -4.76 -6.22
C ASP A 153 -18.04 -3.74 -7.27
N LEU A 154 -17.76 -2.46 -7.02
CA LEU A 154 -18.04 -1.38 -7.97
C LEU A 154 -17.35 -1.64 -9.32
N TYR A 155 -16.07 -2.04 -9.31
CA TYR A 155 -15.33 -2.29 -10.54
C TYR A 155 -15.90 -3.48 -11.32
N ARG A 156 -16.27 -4.56 -10.64
CA ARG A 156 -16.98 -5.70 -11.28
C ARG A 156 -18.31 -5.27 -11.90
N GLU A 157 -19.13 -4.51 -11.16
CA GLU A 157 -20.41 -4.01 -11.63
C GLU A 157 -20.28 -3.12 -12.89
N LYS A 158 -19.22 -2.31 -12.93
CA LYS A 158 -18.92 -1.43 -14.07
C LYS A 158 -18.12 -2.10 -15.18
N GLY A 159 -17.71 -3.36 -15.02
CA GLY A 159 -16.89 -4.07 -15.99
C GLY A 159 -15.46 -3.55 -16.10
N VAL A 160 -14.97 -2.85 -15.07
CA VAL A 160 -13.59 -2.34 -14.99
C VAL A 160 -12.67 -3.45 -14.51
N ARG A 161 -11.57 -3.65 -15.24
CA ARG A 161 -10.53 -4.59 -14.80
C ARG A 161 -9.74 -3.98 -13.64
N PHE A 162 -9.46 -4.75 -12.61
CA PHE A 162 -8.73 -4.23 -11.46
C PHE A 162 -7.67 -5.21 -10.94
N ILE A 163 -6.62 -4.63 -10.38
CA ILE A 163 -5.57 -5.31 -9.61
C ILE A 163 -5.93 -5.19 -8.14
N PHE A 164 -5.78 -6.26 -7.38
CA PHE A 164 -6.01 -6.28 -5.94
C PHE A 164 -4.73 -6.66 -5.19
N ASP A 165 -4.28 -5.76 -4.33
CA ASP A 165 -3.13 -5.91 -3.44
C ASP A 165 -3.59 -5.64 -2.00
N PRO A 166 -3.76 -6.66 -1.15
CA PRO A 166 -4.13 -6.46 0.25
C PRO A 166 -2.95 -5.94 1.11
N GLY A 167 -1.72 -6.26 0.74
CA GLY A 167 -0.50 -5.91 1.43
C GLY A 167 -0.60 -6.09 2.95
N GLN A 168 -0.15 -5.10 3.71
CA GLN A 168 -0.17 -5.09 5.17
C GLN A 168 -1.59 -5.13 5.80
N GLN A 169 -2.66 -4.94 5.03
CA GLN A 169 -4.03 -5.09 5.53
C GLN A 169 -4.51 -6.55 5.56
N LEU A 170 -3.78 -7.47 4.93
CA LEU A 170 -4.14 -8.89 4.86
C LEU A 170 -4.52 -9.53 6.21
N PRO A 171 -3.81 -9.29 7.33
CA PRO A 171 -4.18 -9.85 8.62
C PRO A 171 -5.56 -9.40 9.13
N VAL A 172 -6.00 -8.20 8.75
CA VAL A 172 -7.25 -7.58 9.22
C VAL A 172 -8.47 -8.07 8.43
N PHE A 173 -8.28 -8.50 7.18
CA PHE A 173 -9.38 -9.02 6.38
C PHE A 173 -10.03 -10.26 7.03
N THR A 174 -11.37 -10.33 6.99
CA THR A 174 -12.07 -11.61 7.17
C THR A 174 -11.89 -12.45 5.91
N ASP A 175 -12.06 -13.78 6.01
CA ASP A 175 -11.93 -14.67 4.85
C ASP A 175 -12.90 -14.29 3.73
N GLN A 176 -14.15 -13.96 4.08
CA GLN A 176 -15.16 -13.53 3.13
C GLN A 176 -14.81 -12.20 2.44
N ALA A 177 -14.30 -11.22 3.20
CA ALA A 177 -13.91 -9.94 2.66
C ALA A 177 -12.69 -10.07 1.72
N LEU A 178 -11.73 -10.94 2.07
CA LEU A 178 -10.58 -11.23 1.22
C LEU A 178 -11.00 -11.90 -0.08
N ILE A 179 -11.81 -12.95 -0.04
CA ILE A 179 -12.37 -13.61 -1.23
C ILE A 179 -13.08 -12.58 -2.11
N ARG A 180 -13.96 -11.75 -1.51
CA ARG A 180 -14.71 -10.73 -2.23
C ARG A 180 -13.81 -9.68 -2.88
N GLY A 181 -12.70 -9.31 -2.22
CA GLY A 181 -11.69 -8.40 -2.78
C GLY A 181 -10.98 -8.99 -3.99
N VAL A 182 -10.56 -10.26 -3.91
CA VAL A 182 -9.82 -10.93 -4.98
C VAL A 182 -10.71 -11.37 -6.13
N GLN A 183 -11.97 -11.72 -5.85
CA GLN A 183 -12.90 -12.30 -6.83
C GLN A 183 -13.02 -11.45 -8.10
N GLY A 184 -12.69 -12.04 -9.25
CA GLY A 184 -12.77 -11.39 -10.56
C GLY A 184 -11.71 -10.32 -10.79
N SER A 185 -10.66 -10.25 -9.96
CA SER A 185 -9.53 -9.36 -10.23
C SER A 185 -8.76 -9.81 -11.49
N LEU A 186 -8.22 -8.84 -12.21
CA LEU A 186 -7.25 -9.10 -13.28
C LEU A 186 -5.99 -9.72 -12.70
N ALA A 187 -5.50 -9.17 -11.58
CA ALA A 187 -4.34 -9.72 -10.90
C ALA A 187 -4.49 -9.59 -9.37
N TYR A 188 -3.99 -10.60 -8.67
CA TYR A 188 -3.68 -10.56 -7.24
C TYR A 188 -2.18 -10.36 -7.08
N VAL A 189 -1.80 -9.29 -6.38
CA VAL A 189 -0.39 -8.94 -6.14
C VAL A 189 -0.09 -9.12 -4.65
N CYS A 190 1.02 -9.78 -4.32
CA CYS A 190 1.45 -10.01 -2.95
C CYS A 190 2.94 -10.38 -2.93
N ASN A 191 3.56 -10.40 -1.76
CA ASN A 191 4.84 -11.07 -1.60
C ASN A 191 4.65 -12.57 -1.26
N ASP A 192 5.74 -13.33 -1.19
CA ASP A 192 5.71 -14.78 -0.91
C ASP A 192 5.13 -15.10 0.48
N TYR A 193 5.43 -14.28 1.49
CA TYR A 193 4.88 -14.41 2.83
C TYR A 193 3.36 -14.13 2.86
N GLU A 194 2.92 -13.07 2.20
CA GLU A 194 1.50 -12.71 2.08
C GLU A 194 0.71 -13.77 1.30
N LEU A 195 1.30 -14.37 0.26
CA LEU A 195 0.70 -15.48 -0.46
C LEU A 195 0.48 -16.67 0.47
N GLY A 196 1.50 -17.05 1.23
CA GLY A 196 1.40 -18.12 2.22
C GLY A 196 0.33 -17.84 3.28
N MET A 197 0.23 -16.60 3.75
CA MET A 197 -0.79 -16.16 4.69
C MET A 197 -2.19 -16.23 4.07
N THR A 198 -2.36 -15.77 2.83
CA THR A 198 -3.62 -15.85 2.08
C THR A 198 -4.09 -17.29 1.93
N CYS A 199 -3.22 -18.17 1.45
CA CYS A 199 -3.53 -19.60 1.27
C CYS A 199 -3.93 -20.26 2.60
N LYS A 200 -3.18 -20.00 3.67
CA LYS A 200 -3.50 -20.51 5.00
C LYS A 200 -4.85 -20.00 5.51
N LYS A 201 -5.11 -18.69 5.34
CA LYS A 201 -6.34 -18.05 5.79
C LYS A 201 -7.57 -18.60 5.08
N LEU A 202 -7.47 -18.85 3.78
CA LEU A 202 -8.57 -19.34 2.95
C LEU A 202 -8.66 -20.88 2.92
N GLY A 203 -7.68 -21.60 3.46
CA GLY A 203 -7.64 -23.07 3.42
C GLY A 203 -7.45 -23.63 2.01
N ILE A 204 -6.72 -22.93 1.13
CA ILE A 204 -6.52 -23.27 -0.28
C ILE A 204 -5.03 -23.37 -0.65
N SER A 205 -4.73 -23.98 -1.79
CA SER A 205 -3.40 -23.92 -2.40
C SER A 205 -3.20 -22.62 -3.18
N ASP A 206 -1.96 -22.29 -3.53
CA ASP A 206 -1.64 -21.14 -4.38
C ASP A 206 -2.21 -21.30 -5.81
N THR A 207 -2.32 -22.52 -6.30
CA THR A 207 -2.97 -22.82 -7.60
C THR A 207 -4.50 -22.63 -7.55
N ASP A 208 -5.11 -22.79 -6.39
CA ASP A 208 -6.54 -22.52 -6.22
C ASP A 208 -6.89 -21.03 -6.31
N MET A 209 -5.89 -20.13 -6.16
CA MET A 209 -6.09 -18.69 -6.34
C MET A 209 -6.64 -18.37 -7.74
N PHE A 210 -6.35 -19.17 -8.76
CA PHE A 210 -6.88 -18.99 -10.11
C PHE A 210 -8.40 -19.20 -10.25
N ARG A 211 -9.08 -19.64 -9.19
CA ARG A 211 -10.56 -19.60 -9.12
C ARG A 211 -11.07 -18.18 -8.95
N TYR A 212 -10.23 -17.27 -8.42
CA TYR A 212 -10.62 -15.91 -8.02
C TYR A 212 -9.98 -14.82 -8.90
N THR A 213 -8.74 -15.01 -9.36
CA THR A 213 -7.99 -14.04 -10.16
C THR A 213 -7.51 -14.64 -11.48
N GLU A 214 -7.20 -13.79 -12.48
CA GLU A 214 -6.61 -14.23 -13.74
C GLU A 214 -5.10 -14.40 -13.61
N TRP A 215 -4.44 -13.47 -12.91
CA TRP A 215 -3.00 -13.46 -12.69
C TRP A 215 -2.67 -13.45 -11.21
N LEU A 216 -1.60 -14.15 -10.87
CA LEU A 216 -0.97 -14.12 -9.57
C LEU A 216 0.45 -13.60 -9.73
N ILE A 217 0.71 -12.42 -9.16
CA ILE A 217 2.02 -11.77 -9.21
C ILE A 217 2.60 -11.79 -7.80
N THR A 218 3.70 -12.52 -7.62
CA THR A 218 4.34 -12.68 -6.33
C THR A 218 5.72 -12.03 -6.35
N THR A 219 5.97 -11.07 -5.45
CA THR A 219 7.31 -10.49 -5.25
C THR A 219 8.11 -11.38 -4.30
N GLU A 220 9.39 -11.61 -4.64
CA GLU A 220 10.26 -12.58 -3.96
C GLU A 220 11.60 -11.94 -3.53
N GLY A 221 11.57 -10.65 -3.20
CA GLY A 221 12.76 -9.90 -2.78
C GLY A 221 13.88 -9.94 -3.81
N GLU A 222 15.07 -10.37 -3.41
CA GLU A 222 16.25 -10.44 -4.29
C GLU A 222 16.09 -11.37 -5.50
N LYS A 223 15.14 -12.31 -5.46
CA LYS A 223 14.83 -13.20 -6.58
C LYS A 223 13.99 -12.52 -7.66
N GLY A 224 13.44 -11.33 -7.37
CA GLY A 224 12.60 -10.59 -8.29
C GLY A 224 11.12 -10.87 -8.07
N SER A 225 10.41 -11.26 -9.12
CA SER A 225 8.98 -11.56 -9.06
C SER A 225 8.61 -12.72 -9.95
N ARG A 226 7.56 -13.45 -9.57
CA ARG A 226 6.98 -14.53 -10.35
C ARG A 226 5.59 -14.14 -10.82
N VAL A 227 5.34 -14.27 -12.12
CA VAL A 227 4.05 -13.99 -12.75
C VAL A 227 3.45 -15.29 -13.24
N ARG A 228 2.30 -15.67 -12.68
CA ARG A 228 1.58 -16.88 -13.06
C ARG A 228 0.18 -16.53 -13.57
N GLY A 229 -0.25 -17.17 -14.63
CA GLY A 229 -1.56 -16.99 -15.25
C GLY A 229 -2.45 -18.21 -15.12
N ARG A 230 -3.76 -17.98 -15.10
CA ARG A 230 -4.79 -19.03 -15.15
C ARG A 230 -4.66 -19.90 -16.40
N ASP A 231 -4.08 -19.36 -17.47
CA ASP A 231 -3.81 -20.04 -18.75
C ASP A 231 -2.61 -21.01 -18.70
N GLY A 232 -1.94 -21.14 -17.55
CA GLY A 232 -0.75 -21.95 -17.36
C GLY A 232 0.56 -21.20 -17.56
N THR A 233 0.52 -19.91 -17.86
CA THR A 233 1.73 -19.07 -17.90
C THR A 233 2.42 -19.09 -16.53
N ASP A 234 3.76 -19.24 -16.55
CA ASP A 234 4.61 -19.20 -15.34
C ASP A 234 5.97 -18.61 -15.72
N VAL A 235 6.22 -17.36 -15.31
CA VAL A 235 7.40 -16.60 -15.70
C VAL A 235 8.08 -16.03 -14.46
N GLN A 236 9.38 -16.31 -14.32
CA GLN A 236 10.22 -15.67 -13.32
C GLN A 236 10.88 -14.43 -13.92
N ILE A 237 10.68 -13.28 -13.29
CA ILE A 237 11.28 -12.01 -13.66
C ILE A 237 12.37 -11.71 -12.62
N PRO A 238 13.67 -11.73 -13.00
CA PRO A 238 14.74 -11.49 -12.04
C PRO A 238 14.71 -10.04 -11.53
N ALA A 239 15.20 -9.82 -10.31
CA ALA A 239 15.39 -8.48 -9.79
C ALA A 239 16.35 -7.69 -10.69
N ALA A 240 16.07 -6.41 -10.89
CA ALA A 240 16.99 -5.54 -11.62
C ALA A 240 18.31 -5.42 -10.86
N PRO A 241 19.47 -5.55 -11.54
CA PRO A 241 20.75 -5.38 -10.88
C PRO A 241 20.87 -3.95 -10.34
N CYS A 242 21.20 -3.82 -9.06
CA CYS A 242 21.46 -2.52 -8.45
C CYS A 242 22.85 -2.50 -7.81
N SER A 243 23.55 -1.37 -7.93
CA SER A 243 24.88 -1.16 -7.33
C SER A 243 24.80 -0.75 -5.86
N ARG A 244 23.65 -0.28 -5.41
CA ARG A 244 23.40 0.19 -4.04
C ARG A 244 21.92 0.05 -3.68
N VAL A 245 21.65 -0.55 -2.53
CA VAL A 245 20.33 -0.52 -1.90
C VAL A 245 20.28 0.73 -1.02
N ALA A 246 19.41 1.67 -1.35
CA ALA A 246 19.27 2.92 -0.60
C ALA A 246 18.19 2.83 0.48
N ASP A 247 17.17 1.98 0.24
CA ASP A 247 16.06 1.73 1.14
C ASP A 247 15.64 0.26 0.89
N PRO A 248 16.00 -0.67 1.78
CA PRO A 248 15.72 -2.11 1.62
C PRO A 248 14.29 -2.49 1.98
#